data_18ebec10de3f6240f8d9a70b799586ab
#
_entry.id   18ebec10de3f6240f8d9a70b799586ab
#
_cell.length_a   1.000
_cell.length_b   1.000
_cell.length_c   1.000
_cell.angle_alpha   90.00
_cell.angle_beta   90.00
_cell.angle_gamma   90.00
#
_symmetry.space_group_name_H-M   'P 1'
#
loop_
_entity.id
_entity.type
_entity.pdbx_description
1 polymer ?
#
loop_
_entity_poly.entity_id
_entity_poly.type
_entity_poly.pdbx_seq_one_letter_code
_entity_poly.pdbx_strand_id
1 'polypeptide(L)'
;MQGRVHLGGALSGRDIEAVNKTVSGLMKLVFPNPEMAVSDEDLEWIVRLALETRRRVKEQQKRCFKSEFRNTHFSYILGAEGVEQFVSTPELHSDEALETDPLPPGQVWAASMGTPETGPGLYRVETNSGPGSGVRILNHPAPPAFRESVKVGEQNLYARAKELVGDRDPREHEFSIQMRAIDSDKTGGGVALPVLVSLCGSLLGKNTRGGTIIVGALNLGGSIEPIPNAVRIAELAVDKQAQTLLMPVSARRQLNDLPDDLWTRISIEFYKDAADAVFKALVE
;
A
#
# COMPACT_ATOMS: atom_id res chain seq x y z
N MET A 1 -6.69 7.88 40.06
CA MET A 1 -7.46 9.06 39.58
C MET A 1 -8.70 8.57 38.85
N GLN A 2 -9.89 8.86 39.35
CA GLN A 2 -11.15 8.56 38.64
C GLN A 2 -11.47 9.75 37.74
N GLY A 3 -10.93 9.78 36.53
CA GLY A 3 -11.33 10.73 35.51
C GLY A 3 -12.69 10.34 34.95
N ARG A 4 -13.74 11.09 35.24
CA ARG A 4 -15.03 10.96 34.55
C ARG A 4 -14.93 11.61 33.19
N VAL A 5 -14.85 10.77 32.13
CA VAL A 5 -15.01 11.25 30.77
C VAL A 5 -16.49 11.46 30.51
N HIS A 6 -16.92 12.70 30.27
CA HIS A 6 -18.28 13.01 29.84
C HIS A 6 -18.45 12.57 28.37
N LEU A 7 -19.02 11.39 28.16
CA LEU A 7 -19.45 10.93 26.84
C LEU A 7 -20.81 11.58 26.53
N GLY A 8 -20.81 12.60 25.70
CA GLY A 8 -22.03 13.24 25.21
C GLY A 8 -22.79 12.28 24.29
N GLY A 9 -23.92 11.76 24.74
CA GLY A 9 -24.82 10.88 24.01
C GLY A 9 -25.33 9.75 24.93
N ALA A 10 -26.59 9.37 24.81
CA ALA A 10 -27.22 8.37 25.66
C ALA A 10 -26.67 6.95 25.40
N LEU A 11 -25.54 6.62 26.02
CA LEU A 11 -25.06 5.26 26.12
C LEU A 11 -25.82 4.52 27.23
N SER A 12 -26.26 3.29 26.94
CA SER A 12 -26.83 2.43 27.97
C SER A 12 -25.77 2.04 29.02
N GLY A 13 -26.16 1.68 30.23
CA GLY A 13 -25.22 1.22 31.27
C GLY A 13 -24.33 0.06 30.82
N ARG A 14 -24.88 -0.86 30.02
CA ARG A 14 -24.12 -1.98 29.39
C ARG A 14 -23.11 -1.49 28.37
N ASP A 15 -23.40 -0.44 27.61
CA ASP A 15 -22.45 0.14 26.65
C ASP A 15 -21.27 0.80 27.36
N ILE A 16 -21.54 1.47 28.50
CA ILE A 16 -20.50 2.10 29.32
C ILE A 16 -19.57 1.03 29.91
N GLU A 17 -20.11 -0.06 30.41
CA GLU A 17 -19.32 -1.16 30.95
C GLU A 17 -18.45 -1.83 29.89
N ALA A 18 -18.98 -2.08 28.69
CA ALA A 18 -18.23 -2.63 27.57
C ALA A 18 -17.12 -1.68 27.09
N VAL A 19 -17.37 -0.37 27.06
CA VAL A 19 -16.33 0.62 26.72
C VAL A 19 -15.24 0.64 27.80
N ASN A 20 -15.60 0.64 29.08
CA ASN A 20 -14.62 0.61 30.17
C ASN A 20 -13.75 -0.64 30.16
N LYS A 21 -14.32 -1.81 29.85
CA LYS A 21 -13.57 -3.05 29.69
C LYS A 21 -12.57 -2.96 28.52
N THR A 22 -13.01 -2.37 27.41
CA THR A 22 -12.17 -2.15 26.22
C THR A 22 -11.03 -1.18 26.52
N VAL A 23 -11.32 -0.05 27.18
CA VAL A 23 -10.31 0.93 27.62
C VAL A 23 -9.29 0.27 28.55
N SER A 24 -9.75 -0.50 29.53
CA SER A 24 -8.84 -1.20 30.46
C SER A 24 -7.95 -2.22 29.75
N GLY A 25 -8.47 -2.91 28.74
CA GLY A 25 -7.69 -3.84 27.94
C GLY A 25 -6.61 -3.13 27.12
N LEU A 26 -6.97 -2.03 26.44
CA LEU A 26 -6.02 -1.21 25.68
C LEU A 26 -4.96 -0.58 26.57
N MET A 27 -5.34 -0.05 27.73
CA MET A 27 -4.40 0.52 28.69
C MET A 27 -3.33 -0.49 29.12
N LYS A 28 -3.70 -1.71 29.44
CA LYS A 28 -2.75 -2.76 29.84
C LYS A 28 -1.81 -3.16 28.69
N LEU A 29 -2.29 -3.11 27.46
CA LEU A 29 -1.51 -3.47 26.31
C LEU A 29 -0.51 -2.38 25.91
N VAL A 30 -0.95 -1.12 25.89
CA VAL A 30 -0.16 0.04 25.47
C VAL A 30 0.81 0.50 26.56
N PHE A 31 0.39 0.41 27.83
CA PHE A 31 1.15 0.80 29.00
C PHE A 31 1.33 -0.39 29.95
N PRO A 32 2.17 -1.38 29.57
CA PRO A 32 2.35 -2.60 30.37
C PRO A 32 3.00 -2.33 31.72
N ASN A 33 3.75 -1.24 31.84
CA ASN A 33 4.35 -0.82 33.11
C ASN A 33 3.43 0.23 33.80
N PRO A 34 2.94 -0.02 35.01
CA PRO A 34 2.07 0.91 35.74
C PRO A 34 2.74 2.25 36.09
N GLU A 35 4.06 2.34 36.05
CA GLU A 35 4.81 3.58 36.31
C GLU A 35 4.96 4.46 35.04
N MET A 36 4.52 4.00 33.88
CA MET A 36 4.56 4.83 32.67
C MET A 36 3.59 6.01 32.78
N ALA A 37 4.10 7.19 32.47
CA ALA A 37 3.25 8.38 32.38
C ALA A 37 2.33 8.27 31.17
N VAL A 38 1.03 8.40 31.39
CA VAL A 38 0.00 8.41 30.34
C VAL A 38 -0.41 9.85 30.13
N SER A 39 -0.27 10.35 28.89
CA SER A 39 -0.72 11.70 28.56
C SER A 39 -2.24 11.78 28.36
N ASP A 40 -2.81 12.97 28.49
CA ASP A 40 -4.24 13.19 28.22
C ASP A 40 -4.61 12.85 26.77
N GLU A 41 -3.71 13.08 25.83
CA GLU A 41 -3.88 12.71 24.40
C GLU A 41 -3.97 11.19 24.22
N ASP A 42 -3.13 10.43 24.93
CA ASP A 42 -3.17 8.96 24.89
C ASP A 42 -4.51 8.44 25.44
N LEU A 43 -4.98 9.03 26.53
CA LEU A 43 -6.28 8.66 27.12
C LEU A 43 -7.43 8.97 26.17
N GLU A 44 -7.43 10.15 25.57
CA GLU A 44 -8.47 10.54 24.61
C GLU A 44 -8.49 9.59 23.41
N TRP A 45 -7.31 9.26 22.87
CA TRP A 45 -7.19 8.32 21.76
C TRP A 45 -7.73 6.92 22.13
N ILE A 46 -7.36 6.38 23.29
CA ILE A 46 -7.84 5.07 23.78
C ILE A 46 -9.37 5.06 23.92
N VAL A 47 -9.94 6.13 24.45
CA VAL A 47 -11.40 6.26 24.60
C VAL A 47 -12.08 6.31 23.24
N ARG A 48 -11.55 7.08 22.28
CA ARG A 48 -12.08 7.13 20.90
C ARG A 48 -12.06 5.75 20.24
N LEU A 49 -10.95 5.04 20.37
CA LEU A 49 -10.82 3.68 19.82
C LEU A 49 -11.81 2.72 20.44
N ALA A 50 -12.00 2.78 21.76
CA ALA A 50 -12.95 1.95 22.46
C ALA A 50 -14.41 2.21 22.02
N LEU A 51 -14.78 3.48 21.82
CA LEU A 51 -16.09 3.89 21.33
C LEU A 51 -16.33 3.41 19.88
N GLU A 52 -15.34 3.58 19.02
CA GLU A 52 -15.42 3.11 17.64
C GLU A 52 -15.54 1.59 17.57
N THR A 53 -14.75 0.89 18.37
CA THR A 53 -14.83 -0.56 18.50
C THR A 53 -16.24 -1.00 18.90
N ARG A 54 -16.83 -0.35 19.92
CA ARG A 54 -18.20 -0.66 20.36
C ARG A 54 -19.24 -0.40 19.28
N ARG A 55 -19.11 0.69 18.51
CA ARG A 55 -19.98 0.96 17.38
C ARG A 55 -19.91 -0.16 16.35
N ARG A 56 -18.71 -0.60 16.00
CA ARG A 56 -18.48 -1.68 15.02
C ARG A 56 -18.97 -3.04 15.50
N VAL A 57 -18.89 -3.34 16.79
CA VAL A 57 -19.47 -4.55 17.38
C VAL A 57 -20.99 -4.58 17.20
N LYS A 58 -21.66 -3.43 17.38
CA LYS A 58 -23.11 -3.33 17.14
C LYS A 58 -23.50 -3.51 15.67
N GLU A 59 -22.65 -3.05 14.76
CA GLU A 59 -22.88 -3.15 13.31
C GLU A 59 -22.53 -4.52 12.71
N GLN A 60 -21.57 -5.22 13.30
CA GLN A 60 -21.01 -6.45 12.70
C GLN A 60 -20.57 -7.45 13.77
N GLN A 61 -21.36 -8.47 13.99
CA GLN A 61 -21.00 -9.55 14.91
C GLN A 61 -19.73 -10.30 14.48
N LYS A 62 -18.79 -10.46 15.41
CA LYS A 62 -17.52 -11.21 15.30
C LYS A 62 -16.61 -10.80 14.14
N ARG A 63 -15.76 -9.80 14.35
CA ARG A 63 -14.68 -9.43 13.43
C ARG A 63 -13.36 -9.23 14.17
N CYS A 64 -12.26 -9.49 13.46
CA CYS A 64 -10.93 -9.07 13.85
C CYS A 64 -10.62 -7.70 13.21
N PHE A 65 -10.20 -6.73 14.00
CA PHE A 65 -9.81 -5.40 13.51
C PHE A 65 -8.33 -5.17 13.80
N LYS A 66 -7.70 -4.40 12.92
CA LYS A 66 -6.38 -3.83 13.16
C LYS A 66 -6.54 -2.35 13.47
N SER A 67 -5.82 -1.88 14.46
CA SER A 67 -5.75 -0.48 14.83
C SER A 67 -4.30 -0.09 15.09
N GLU A 68 -3.97 1.15 14.84
CA GLU A 68 -2.63 1.73 14.98
C GLU A 68 -2.57 2.66 16.20
N PHE A 69 -1.50 2.55 16.97
CA PHE A 69 -1.21 3.42 18.09
C PHE A 69 0.30 3.59 18.27
N ARG A 70 0.79 4.83 18.15
CA ARG A 70 2.22 5.16 18.29
C ARG A 70 3.13 4.21 17.49
N ASN A 71 2.80 3.98 16.23
CA ASN A 71 3.50 3.05 15.33
C ASN A 71 3.42 1.57 15.72
N THR A 72 2.54 1.21 16.65
CA THR A 72 2.28 -0.18 17.03
C THR A 72 0.91 -0.61 16.53
N HIS A 73 0.85 -1.72 15.80
CA HIS A 73 -0.39 -2.28 15.29
C HIS A 73 -0.99 -3.28 16.28
N PHE A 74 -2.28 -3.15 16.57
CA PHE A 74 -3.03 -4.06 17.42
C PHE A 74 -4.14 -4.73 16.62
N SER A 75 -4.26 -6.03 16.80
CA SER A 75 -5.47 -6.76 16.43
C SER A 75 -6.28 -7.04 17.67
N TYR A 76 -7.59 -6.96 17.57
CA TYR A 76 -8.49 -7.33 18.65
C TYR A 76 -9.64 -8.20 18.13
N ILE A 77 -10.03 -9.15 18.96
CA ILE A 77 -11.12 -10.06 18.67
C ILE A 77 -12.37 -9.48 19.33
N LEU A 78 -13.41 -9.30 18.52
CA LEU A 78 -14.69 -8.78 18.98
C LEU A 78 -15.62 -9.92 19.36
N GLY A 79 -16.08 -9.89 20.60
CA GLY A 79 -17.19 -10.70 21.06
C GLY A 79 -18.53 -9.95 21.00
N ALA A 80 -19.60 -10.60 21.49
CA ALA A 80 -20.94 -10.03 21.51
C ALA A 80 -21.05 -8.75 22.36
N GLU A 81 -20.22 -8.64 23.41
CA GLU A 81 -20.28 -7.55 24.38
C GLU A 81 -19.14 -6.52 24.27
N GLY A 82 -18.20 -6.72 23.35
CA GLY A 82 -17.06 -5.83 23.17
C GLY A 82 -15.80 -6.56 22.74
N VAL A 83 -14.63 -5.95 23.04
CA VAL A 83 -13.34 -6.57 22.76
C VAL A 83 -13.05 -7.64 23.80
N GLU A 84 -12.94 -8.88 23.37
CA GLU A 84 -12.63 -10.02 24.23
C GLU A 84 -11.11 -10.14 24.46
N GLN A 85 -10.33 -9.88 23.42
CA GLN A 85 -8.89 -10.02 23.46
C GLN A 85 -8.20 -9.00 22.56
N PHE A 86 -7.14 -8.38 23.08
CA PHE A 86 -6.17 -7.64 22.29
C PHE A 86 -4.95 -8.52 22.03
N VAL A 87 -4.52 -8.55 20.79
CA VAL A 87 -3.29 -9.23 20.38
C VAL A 87 -2.42 -8.19 19.69
N SER A 88 -1.20 -7.98 20.20
CA SER A 88 -0.21 -7.24 19.42
C SER A 88 0.07 -8.05 18.16
N THR A 89 -0.31 -7.52 17.02
CA THR A 89 0.22 -8.08 15.79
C THR A 89 1.68 -7.62 15.73
N PRO A 90 2.65 -8.53 15.59
CA PRO A 90 3.94 -8.11 15.07
C PRO A 90 3.62 -7.29 13.81
N GLU A 91 4.20 -6.12 13.72
CA GLU A 91 4.16 -5.40 12.46
C GLU A 91 4.57 -6.43 11.42
N LEU A 92 3.65 -6.73 10.51
CA LEU A 92 4.01 -7.31 9.23
C LEU A 92 4.67 -6.17 8.41
N HIS A 93 5.62 -5.48 9.02
CA HIS A 93 6.74 -5.05 8.27
C HIS A 93 7.38 -6.37 7.86
N SER A 94 7.17 -6.78 6.65
CA SER A 94 8.19 -7.59 6.06
C SER A 94 9.44 -6.72 6.20
N ASP A 95 10.28 -7.01 7.20
CA ASP A 95 11.68 -6.56 7.25
C ASP A 95 12.44 -7.11 6.03
N GLU A 96 11.73 -7.65 5.05
CA GLU A 96 12.23 -7.99 3.75
C GLU A 96 12.58 -6.67 3.06
N ALA A 97 13.84 -6.26 3.27
CA ALA A 97 14.50 -5.34 2.38
C ALA A 97 14.21 -5.77 0.94
N LEU A 98 13.91 -4.82 0.08
CA LEU A 98 13.65 -5.15 -1.32
C LEU A 98 14.85 -5.91 -1.89
N GLU A 99 14.57 -7.01 -2.58
CA GLU A 99 15.59 -7.79 -3.27
C GLU A 99 16.44 -6.87 -4.14
N THR A 100 17.74 -6.86 -3.90
CA THR A 100 18.71 -6.03 -4.65
C THR A 100 19.07 -6.65 -5.99
N ASP A 101 18.89 -7.96 -6.13
CA ASP A 101 19.09 -8.66 -7.37
C ASP A 101 17.98 -8.34 -8.40
N PRO A 102 18.28 -8.38 -9.70
CA PRO A 102 17.28 -8.16 -10.73
C PRO A 102 16.11 -9.14 -10.57
N LEU A 103 14.89 -8.61 -10.61
CA LEU A 103 13.69 -9.43 -10.56
C LEU A 103 13.48 -10.18 -11.89
N PRO A 104 12.92 -11.39 -11.84
CA PRO A 104 12.55 -12.13 -13.04
C PRO A 104 11.64 -11.32 -13.99
N PRO A 105 11.63 -11.63 -15.30
CA PRO A 105 10.76 -10.96 -16.27
C PRO A 105 9.31 -10.93 -15.81
N GLY A 106 8.66 -9.77 -15.93
CA GLY A 106 7.28 -9.59 -15.55
C GLY A 106 7.05 -9.34 -14.05
N GLN A 107 8.08 -9.23 -13.23
CA GLN A 107 7.96 -8.90 -11.82
C GLN A 107 8.45 -7.49 -11.54
N VAL A 108 7.65 -6.71 -10.80
CA VAL A 108 8.00 -5.33 -10.45
C VAL A 108 7.54 -5.00 -9.03
N TRP A 109 8.30 -4.13 -8.36
CA TRP A 109 7.84 -3.46 -7.15
C TRP A 109 7.11 -2.18 -7.52
N ALA A 110 5.92 -2.02 -6.98
CA ALA A 110 5.05 -0.88 -7.25
C ALA A 110 4.63 -0.21 -5.96
N ALA A 111 4.63 1.11 -5.91
CA ALA A 111 3.96 1.83 -4.84
C ALA A 111 2.63 2.40 -5.35
N SER A 112 1.57 2.21 -4.57
CA SER A 112 0.30 2.91 -4.80
C SER A 112 0.40 4.35 -4.34
N MET A 113 -0.47 5.19 -4.88
CA MET A 113 -0.52 6.59 -4.44
C MET A 113 -1.19 6.75 -3.07
N GLY A 114 -1.97 5.74 -2.65
CA GLY A 114 -2.76 5.79 -1.44
C GLY A 114 -3.83 6.88 -1.44
N THR A 115 -4.50 7.01 -0.31
CA THR A 115 -5.36 8.15 0.01
C THR A 115 -4.70 8.96 1.13
N PRO A 116 -5.16 10.20 1.41
CA PRO A 116 -4.67 10.97 2.55
C PRO A 116 -4.80 10.21 3.88
N GLU A 117 -5.77 9.29 3.96
CA GLU A 117 -6.09 8.52 5.17
C GLU A 117 -5.28 7.22 5.27
N THR A 118 -5.04 6.52 4.14
CA THR A 118 -4.38 5.20 4.13
C THR A 118 -2.90 5.27 3.82
N GLY A 119 -2.43 6.38 3.25
CA GLY A 119 -1.05 6.50 2.79
C GLY A 119 -0.72 5.61 1.57
N PRO A 120 0.51 5.68 1.06
CA PRO A 120 0.99 4.80 0.01
C PRO A 120 1.22 3.38 0.52
N GLY A 121 0.99 2.38 -0.32
CA GLY A 121 1.27 0.98 -0.03
C GLY A 121 2.24 0.37 -1.02
N LEU A 122 3.04 -0.62 -0.58
CA LEU A 122 3.96 -1.37 -1.42
C LEU A 122 3.32 -2.66 -1.93
N TYR A 123 3.50 -2.92 -3.21
CA TYR A 123 2.97 -4.09 -3.90
C TYR A 123 4.03 -4.76 -4.76
N ARG A 124 3.94 -6.07 -4.87
CA ARG A 124 4.60 -6.81 -5.93
C ARG A 124 3.57 -7.13 -7.01
N VAL A 125 3.82 -6.68 -8.22
CA VAL A 125 3.04 -7.04 -9.41
C VAL A 125 3.82 -8.08 -10.18
N GLU A 126 3.16 -9.18 -10.49
CA GLU A 126 3.75 -10.33 -11.16
C GLU A 126 2.92 -10.68 -12.39
N THR A 127 3.58 -10.74 -13.53
CA THR A 127 2.96 -11.07 -14.82
C THR A 127 3.72 -12.22 -15.48
N ASN A 128 2.97 -13.16 -16.03
CA ASN A 128 3.50 -14.21 -16.88
C ASN A 128 2.79 -14.17 -18.22
N SER A 129 3.53 -14.31 -19.33
CA SER A 129 3.00 -14.32 -20.67
C SER A 129 3.07 -15.73 -21.28
N GLY A 130 2.03 -16.09 -22.02
CA GLY A 130 1.93 -17.37 -22.72
C GLY A 130 1.18 -17.18 -24.05
N PRO A 131 1.02 -18.28 -24.83
CA PRO A 131 0.25 -18.22 -26.07
C PRO A 131 -1.24 -17.94 -25.77
N GLY A 132 -1.83 -17.03 -26.52
CA GLY A 132 -3.25 -16.65 -26.33
C GLY A 132 -3.47 -15.17 -26.60
N SER A 133 -4.47 -14.59 -25.97
CA SER A 133 -4.76 -13.15 -26.08
C SER A 133 -5.41 -12.59 -24.82
N GLY A 134 -5.12 -11.33 -24.51
CA GLY A 134 -5.72 -10.58 -23.42
C GLY A 134 -5.01 -10.74 -22.08
N VAL A 135 -5.58 -10.10 -21.04
CA VAL A 135 -5.02 -10.09 -19.68
C VAL A 135 -6.02 -10.71 -18.71
N ARG A 136 -5.56 -11.70 -17.96
CA ARG A 136 -6.32 -12.37 -16.90
C ARG A 136 -5.75 -12.02 -15.53
N ILE A 137 -6.60 -11.47 -14.65
CA ILE A 137 -6.23 -11.17 -13.27
C ILE A 137 -6.48 -12.41 -12.41
N LEU A 138 -5.43 -12.85 -11.68
CA LEU A 138 -5.49 -14.05 -10.84
C LEU A 138 -5.94 -13.77 -9.40
N ASN A 139 -5.98 -12.52 -8.97
CA ASN A 139 -6.51 -12.16 -7.66
C ASN A 139 -8.03 -12.40 -7.57
N HIS A 140 -8.49 -13.12 -6.55
CA HIS A 140 -9.90 -13.35 -6.27
C HIS A 140 -10.24 -13.08 -4.79
N PRO A 141 -11.03 -12.03 -4.48
CA PRO A 141 -11.49 -10.97 -5.37
C PRO A 141 -10.38 -9.98 -5.74
N ALA A 142 -10.37 -9.52 -6.98
CA ALA A 142 -9.46 -8.46 -7.40
C ALA A 142 -10.00 -7.09 -6.92
N PRO A 143 -9.18 -6.24 -6.27
CA PRO A 143 -9.59 -4.88 -5.92
C PRO A 143 -10.01 -4.09 -7.16
N PRO A 144 -11.12 -3.30 -7.10
CA PRO A 144 -11.60 -2.55 -8.25
C PRO A 144 -10.55 -1.62 -8.87
N ALA A 145 -9.80 -0.89 -8.05
CA ALA A 145 -8.76 0.02 -8.51
C ALA A 145 -7.59 -0.70 -9.21
N PHE A 146 -7.25 -1.92 -8.76
CA PHE A 146 -6.26 -2.74 -9.44
C PHE A 146 -6.77 -3.23 -10.81
N ARG A 147 -8.03 -3.67 -10.88
CA ARG A 147 -8.64 -4.07 -12.16
C ARG A 147 -8.62 -2.93 -13.20
N GLU A 148 -8.91 -1.71 -12.74
CA GLU A 148 -8.84 -0.53 -13.59
C GLU A 148 -7.39 -0.26 -14.04
N SER A 149 -6.42 -0.31 -13.14
CA SER A 149 -4.99 -0.16 -13.45
C SER A 149 -4.51 -1.18 -14.48
N VAL A 150 -4.92 -2.45 -14.36
CA VAL A 150 -4.59 -3.52 -15.32
C VAL A 150 -5.18 -3.22 -16.69
N LYS A 151 -6.47 -2.81 -16.74
CA LYS A 151 -7.13 -2.48 -18.01
C LYS A 151 -6.49 -1.29 -18.71
N VAL A 152 -6.10 -0.26 -17.97
CA VAL A 152 -5.40 0.92 -18.51
C VAL A 152 -4.00 0.52 -19.00
N GLY A 153 -3.26 -0.30 -18.25
CA GLY A 153 -1.95 -0.82 -18.67
C GLY A 153 -2.03 -1.64 -19.94
N GLU A 154 -2.99 -2.58 -20.04
CA GLU A 154 -3.26 -3.39 -21.21
C GLU A 154 -3.56 -2.54 -22.45
N GLN A 155 -4.47 -1.58 -22.35
CA GLN A 155 -4.83 -0.70 -23.46
C GLN A 155 -3.65 0.15 -23.95
N ASN A 156 -2.82 0.64 -23.01
CA ASN A 156 -1.61 1.38 -23.37
C ASN A 156 -0.59 0.48 -24.09
N LEU A 157 -0.41 -0.78 -23.64
CA LEU A 157 0.47 -1.74 -24.31
C LEU A 157 0.00 -1.99 -25.75
N TYR A 158 -1.29 -2.23 -25.97
CA TYR A 158 -1.82 -2.47 -27.32
C TYR A 158 -1.74 -1.24 -28.22
N ALA A 159 -2.03 -0.06 -27.68
CA ALA A 159 -2.01 1.19 -28.45
C ALA A 159 -0.59 1.62 -28.87
N ARG A 160 0.42 1.27 -28.06
CA ARG A 160 1.80 1.73 -28.21
C ARG A 160 2.81 0.58 -28.33
N ALA A 161 2.37 -0.59 -28.79
CA ALA A 161 3.20 -1.79 -28.83
C ALA A 161 4.55 -1.54 -29.52
N LYS A 162 4.55 -0.88 -30.68
CA LYS A 162 5.77 -0.59 -31.45
C LYS A 162 6.80 0.25 -30.67
N GLU A 163 6.32 1.20 -29.87
CA GLU A 163 7.16 2.07 -29.04
C GLU A 163 7.70 1.34 -27.81
N LEU A 164 6.87 0.52 -27.18
CA LEU A 164 7.15 -0.11 -25.88
C LEU A 164 7.91 -1.44 -26.02
N VAL A 165 7.56 -2.25 -27.02
CA VAL A 165 8.05 -3.64 -27.15
C VAL A 165 8.59 -3.97 -28.55
N GLY A 166 8.68 -2.97 -29.43
CA GLY A 166 9.24 -3.12 -30.76
C GLY A 166 8.40 -4.00 -31.68
N ASP A 167 9.01 -5.02 -32.24
CA ASP A 167 8.37 -5.91 -33.25
C ASP A 167 7.52 -7.03 -32.62
N ARG A 168 7.41 -7.10 -31.31
CA ARG A 168 6.57 -8.08 -30.60
C ARG A 168 5.11 -7.65 -30.61
N ASP A 169 4.20 -8.56 -31.01
CA ASP A 169 2.76 -8.29 -30.97
C ASP A 169 2.16 -8.78 -29.63
N PRO A 170 1.77 -7.87 -28.75
CA PRO A 170 1.16 -8.26 -27.47
C PRO A 170 -0.21 -8.92 -27.63
N ARG A 171 -0.88 -8.82 -28.80
CA ARG A 171 -2.17 -9.44 -29.06
C ARG A 171 -2.09 -10.95 -29.30
N GLU A 172 -0.91 -11.47 -29.59
CA GLU A 172 -0.64 -12.90 -29.75
C GLU A 172 -0.32 -13.59 -28.41
N HIS A 173 -0.35 -12.83 -27.29
CA HIS A 173 0.00 -13.33 -25.98
C HIS A 173 -1.14 -13.14 -24.99
N GLU A 174 -1.40 -14.19 -24.18
CA GLU A 174 -2.22 -14.09 -22.97
C GLU A 174 -1.31 -13.76 -21.80
N PHE A 175 -1.70 -12.76 -21.01
CA PHE A 175 -0.99 -12.37 -19.78
C PHE A 175 -1.80 -12.79 -18.57
N SER A 176 -1.17 -13.52 -17.66
CA SER A 176 -1.71 -13.78 -16.34
C SER A 176 -1.04 -12.86 -15.34
N ILE A 177 -1.82 -12.00 -14.66
CA ILE A 177 -1.29 -10.99 -13.75
C ILE A 177 -1.87 -11.14 -12.35
N GLN A 178 -1.03 -10.98 -11.34
CA GLN A 178 -1.44 -10.89 -9.95
C GLN A 178 -0.74 -9.75 -9.23
N MET A 179 -1.38 -9.26 -8.18
CA MET A 179 -0.82 -8.26 -7.28
C MET A 179 -0.80 -8.82 -5.86
N ARG A 180 0.35 -8.74 -5.21
CA ARG A 180 0.53 -9.08 -3.81
C ARG A 180 0.84 -7.81 -3.01
N ALA A 181 -0.04 -7.47 -2.08
CA ALA A 181 0.21 -6.39 -1.13
C ALA A 181 1.24 -6.85 -0.11
N ILE A 182 2.26 -6.03 0.13
CA ILE A 182 3.26 -6.24 1.17
C ILE A 182 2.82 -5.54 2.45
N ASP A 183 2.21 -4.37 2.31
CA ASP A 183 1.64 -3.63 3.43
C ASP A 183 0.13 -3.90 3.56
N SER A 184 -0.48 -3.33 4.60
CA SER A 184 -1.90 -3.52 4.92
C SER A 184 -2.87 -2.88 3.93
N ASP A 185 -2.43 -1.92 3.12
CA ASP A 185 -3.27 -1.35 2.06
C ASP A 185 -3.47 -2.36 0.93
N LYS A 186 -4.70 -2.57 0.53
CA LYS A 186 -5.09 -3.55 -0.50
C LYS A 186 -5.78 -2.93 -1.69
N THR A 187 -5.78 -1.61 -1.82
CA THR A 187 -6.53 -0.93 -2.87
C THR A 187 -5.88 -1.08 -4.24
N GLY A 188 -4.54 -1.07 -4.30
CA GLY A 188 -3.78 -1.17 -5.55
C GLY A 188 -4.12 -0.07 -6.55
N GLY A 189 -4.51 1.11 -6.05
CA GLY A 189 -4.83 2.26 -6.90
C GLY A 189 -3.58 2.96 -7.44
N GLY A 190 -3.67 3.47 -8.69
CA GLY A 190 -2.61 4.25 -9.30
C GLY A 190 -1.37 3.46 -9.70
N VAL A 191 -1.51 2.15 -9.96
CA VAL A 191 -0.39 1.26 -10.36
C VAL A 191 -0.40 0.91 -11.85
N ALA A 192 -1.08 1.69 -12.69
CA ALA A 192 -1.20 1.37 -14.11
C ALA A 192 0.16 1.37 -14.84
N LEU A 193 1.09 2.26 -14.48
CA LEU A 193 2.43 2.26 -15.05
C LEU A 193 3.27 1.05 -14.60
N PRO A 194 3.38 0.69 -13.32
CA PRO A 194 4.01 -0.56 -12.90
C PRO A 194 3.43 -1.80 -13.60
N VAL A 195 2.10 -1.86 -13.77
CA VAL A 195 1.45 -2.93 -14.53
C VAL A 195 1.94 -2.95 -15.98
N LEU A 196 2.00 -1.79 -16.64
CA LEU A 196 2.52 -1.71 -18.03
C LEU A 196 3.98 -2.19 -18.10
N VAL A 197 4.84 -1.78 -17.17
CA VAL A 197 6.24 -2.24 -17.09
C VAL A 197 6.31 -3.75 -16.91
N SER A 198 5.47 -4.32 -16.04
CA SER A 198 5.39 -5.75 -15.80
C SER A 198 4.97 -6.52 -17.06
N LEU A 199 3.95 -6.04 -17.78
CA LEU A 199 3.52 -6.61 -19.06
C LEU A 199 4.64 -6.56 -20.12
N CYS A 200 5.31 -5.41 -20.26
CA CYS A 200 6.44 -5.25 -21.19
C CYS A 200 7.61 -6.17 -20.82
N GLY A 201 7.99 -6.23 -19.53
CA GLY A 201 9.07 -7.10 -19.05
C GLY A 201 8.80 -8.57 -19.32
N SER A 202 7.56 -9.03 -19.05
CA SER A 202 7.13 -10.40 -19.35
C SER A 202 7.18 -10.71 -20.85
N LEU A 203 6.67 -9.80 -21.70
CA LEU A 203 6.65 -9.98 -23.16
C LEU A 203 8.06 -9.96 -23.78
N LEU A 204 8.92 -9.08 -23.29
CA LEU A 204 10.31 -8.95 -23.76
C LEU A 204 11.23 -10.03 -23.20
N GLY A 205 10.83 -10.73 -22.14
CA GLY A 205 11.68 -11.65 -21.39
C GLY A 205 12.84 -10.94 -20.69
N LYS A 206 12.66 -9.66 -20.33
CA LYS A 206 13.68 -8.84 -19.67
C LYS A 206 13.43 -8.74 -18.16
N ASN A 207 14.49 -8.85 -17.39
CA ASN A 207 14.47 -8.67 -15.93
C ASN A 207 14.18 -7.20 -15.59
N THR A 208 13.57 -6.99 -14.41
CA THR A 208 13.42 -5.65 -13.83
C THR A 208 14.60 -5.36 -12.92
N ARG A 209 15.06 -4.12 -12.89
CA ARG A 209 16.14 -3.69 -11.97
C ARG A 209 15.79 -3.99 -10.53
N GLY A 210 16.69 -4.66 -9.82
CA GLY A 210 16.53 -4.98 -8.41
C GLY A 210 16.48 -3.74 -7.53
N GLY A 211 15.87 -3.85 -6.35
CA GLY A 211 15.76 -2.74 -5.40
C GLY A 211 15.02 -1.50 -5.95
N THR A 212 14.28 -1.61 -7.07
CA THR A 212 13.63 -0.48 -7.73
C THR A 212 12.13 -0.51 -7.49
N ILE A 213 11.60 0.56 -6.88
CA ILE A 213 10.15 0.80 -6.76
C ILE A 213 9.70 1.70 -7.90
N ILE A 214 8.65 1.30 -8.61
CA ILE A 214 8.06 2.06 -9.71
C ILE A 214 6.74 2.68 -9.24
N VAL A 215 6.58 3.98 -9.52
CA VAL A 215 5.38 4.75 -9.14
C VAL A 215 4.83 5.44 -10.36
N GLY A 216 3.53 5.37 -10.55
CA GLY A 216 2.86 6.18 -11.56
C GLY A 216 1.54 5.60 -12.03
N ALA A 217 0.62 6.49 -12.36
CA ALA A 217 -0.62 6.18 -13.02
C ALA A 217 -0.61 6.70 -14.44
N LEU A 218 -1.33 5.99 -15.29
CA LEU A 218 -1.55 6.31 -16.69
C LEU A 218 -3.04 6.52 -16.93
N ASN A 219 -3.38 7.45 -17.82
CA ASN A 219 -4.71 7.48 -18.40
C ASN A 219 -4.76 6.65 -19.69
N LEU A 220 -5.95 6.48 -20.26
CA LEU A 220 -6.13 5.74 -21.53
C LEU A 220 -5.38 6.36 -22.70
N GLY A 221 -5.18 7.67 -22.70
CA GLY A 221 -4.36 8.38 -23.72
C GLY A 221 -2.86 8.20 -23.55
N GLY A 222 -2.43 7.51 -22.47
CA GLY A 222 -1.03 7.23 -22.15
C GLY A 222 -0.27 8.40 -21.54
N SER A 223 -0.97 9.44 -21.12
CA SER A 223 -0.36 10.52 -20.34
C SER A 223 -0.14 10.06 -18.90
N ILE A 224 0.98 10.50 -18.33
CA ILE A 224 1.31 10.26 -16.92
C ILE A 224 0.45 11.17 -16.06
N GLU A 225 -0.23 10.59 -15.07
CA GLU A 225 -1.01 11.35 -14.10
C GLU A 225 -0.12 11.92 -12.99
N PRO A 226 -0.48 13.08 -12.43
CA PRO A 226 0.27 13.66 -11.30
C PRO A 226 0.21 12.76 -10.07
N ILE A 227 1.32 12.67 -9.34
CA ILE A 227 1.40 11.97 -8.06
C ILE A 227 1.08 12.96 -6.93
N PRO A 228 0.09 12.69 -6.07
CA PRO A 228 -0.30 13.63 -5.01
C PRO A 228 0.64 13.66 -3.80
N ASN A 229 1.35 12.57 -3.51
CA ASN A 229 2.08 12.37 -2.24
C ASN A 229 3.52 11.88 -2.47
N ALA A 230 4.30 12.56 -3.31
CA ALA A 230 5.64 12.11 -3.68
C ALA A 230 6.59 11.95 -2.47
N VAL A 231 6.51 12.83 -1.48
CA VAL A 231 7.34 12.76 -0.25
C VAL A 231 7.03 11.49 0.53
N ARG A 232 5.76 11.20 0.80
CA ARG A 232 5.37 9.98 1.53
C ARG A 232 5.74 8.69 0.81
N ILE A 233 5.72 8.72 -0.53
CA ILE A 233 6.16 7.58 -1.34
C ILE A 233 7.68 7.41 -1.23
N ALA A 234 8.44 8.50 -1.18
CA ALA A 234 9.87 8.44 -0.97
C ALA A 234 10.22 7.94 0.45
N GLU A 235 9.49 8.38 1.48
CA GLU A 235 9.60 7.85 2.84
C GLU A 235 9.34 6.34 2.88
N LEU A 236 8.24 5.86 2.27
CA LEU A 236 7.94 4.43 2.15
C LEU A 236 9.10 3.67 1.47
N ALA A 237 9.64 4.21 0.38
CA ALA A 237 10.73 3.56 -0.35
C ALA A 237 12.01 3.46 0.49
N VAL A 238 12.32 4.48 1.29
CA VAL A 238 13.44 4.44 2.23
C VAL A 238 13.21 3.43 3.36
N ASP A 239 12.00 3.38 3.92
CA ASP A 239 11.64 2.42 4.98
C ASP A 239 11.75 0.97 4.49
N LYS A 240 11.45 0.72 3.21
CA LYS A 240 11.59 -0.59 2.57
C LYS A 240 13.00 -0.85 2.01
N GLN A 241 13.95 0.03 2.30
CA GLN A 241 15.35 -0.09 1.87
C GLN A 241 15.51 -0.20 0.35
N ALA A 242 14.65 0.48 -0.42
CA ALA A 242 14.77 0.55 -1.85
C ALA A 242 16.07 1.25 -2.26
N GLN A 243 16.73 0.76 -3.29
CA GLN A 243 17.91 1.41 -3.86
C GLN A 243 17.50 2.56 -4.79
N THR A 244 16.44 2.35 -5.56
CA THR A 244 15.96 3.30 -6.56
C THR A 244 14.45 3.49 -6.46
N LEU A 245 14.02 4.74 -6.55
CA LEU A 245 12.63 5.12 -6.69
C LEU A 245 12.43 5.77 -8.07
N LEU A 246 11.70 5.08 -8.95
CA LEU A 246 11.39 5.56 -10.29
C LEU A 246 10.02 6.24 -10.31
N MET A 247 9.99 7.56 -10.54
CA MET A 247 8.76 8.36 -10.48
C MET A 247 8.70 9.40 -11.61
N PRO A 248 7.49 9.96 -11.91
CA PRO A 248 7.35 10.91 -12.98
C PRO A 248 8.07 12.24 -12.68
N VAL A 249 8.59 12.88 -13.72
CA VAL A 249 9.26 14.19 -13.60
C VAL A 249 8.36 15.27 -12.99
N SER A 250 7.04 15.15 -13.12
CA SER A 250 6.05 16.07 -12.50
C SER A 250 6.10 16.06 -10.98
N ALA A 251 6.55 14.96 -10.36
CA ALA A 251 6.68 14.83 -8.91
C ALA A 251 7.88 15.60 -8.33
N ARG A 252 8.85 15.98 -9.16
CA ARG A 252 10.12 16.57 -8.73
C ARG A 252 9.96 17.80 -7.83
N ARG A 253 8.95 18.63 -8.08
CA ARG A 253 8.73 19.85 -7.28
C ARG A 253 8.27 19.53 -5.85
N GLN A 254 7.53 18.44 -5.65
CA GLN A 254 7.07 18.03 -4.33
C GLN A 254 8.20 17.52 -3.45
N LEU A 255 9.27 17.01 -4.07
CA LEU A 255 10.43 16.47 -3.36
C LEU A 255 11.36 17.56 -2.80
N ASN A 256 11.12 18.83 -3.10
CA ASN A 256 11.85 19.93 -2.45
C ASN A 256 11.63 19.95 -0.93
N ASP A 257 10.50 19.37 -0.47
CA ASP A 257 10.15 19.26 0.95
C ASP A 257 10.67 17.95 1.58
N LEU A 258 11.40 17.13 0.82
CA LEU A 258 11.99 15.89 1.33
C LEU A 258 13.18 16.22 2.22
N PRO A 259 13.27 15.66 3.46
CA PRO A 259 14.41 15.84 4.35
C PRO A 259 15.73 15.39 3.71
N ASP A 260 16.82 16.14 4.00
CA ASP A 260 18.14 15.90 3.39
C ASP A 260 18.72 14.50 3.68
N ASP A 261 18.39 13.93 4.85
CA ASP A 261 18.81 12.59 5.24
C ASP A 261 18.17 11.50 4.35
N LEU A 262 16.96 11.72 3.84
CA LEU A 262 16.31 10.79 2.93
C LEU A 262 16.89 10.84 1.52
N TRP A 263 17.33 12.02 1.06
CA TRP A 263 18.02 12.16 -0.23
C TRP A 263 19.32 11.35 -0.33
N THR A 264 19.98 11.14 0.79
CA THR A 264 21.24 10.36 0.82
C THR A 264 21.01 8.85 0.84
N ARG A 265 19.79 8.41 1.19
CA ARG A 265 19.46 6.99 1.40
C ARG A 265 18.85 6.31 0.19
N ILE A 266 18.34 7.07 -0.79
CA ILE A 266 17.67 6.53 -1.95
C ILE A 266 18.02 7.28 -3.22
N SER A 267 18.22 6.58 -4.32
CA SER A 267 18.36 7.18 -5.64
C SER A 267 16.98 7.44 -6.25
N ILE A 268 16.66 8.71 -6.52
CA ILE A 268 15.38 9.06 -7.16
C ILE A 268 15.63 9.33 -8.64
N GLU A 269 15.08 8.47 -9.48
CA GLU A 269 15.14 8.60 -10.93
C GLU A 269 13.80 9.08 -11.48
N PHE A 270 13.85 9.96 -12.47
CA PHE A 270 12.66 10.51 -13.07
C PHE A 270 12.47 10.02 -14.51
N TYR A 271 11.23 9.71 -14.87
CA TYR A 271 10.82 9.38 -16.22
C TYR A 271 9.87 10.44 -16.79
N LYS A 272 9.88 10.60 -18.10
CA LYS A 272 9.08 11.61 -18.84
C LYS A 272 7.76 11.03 -19.34
N ASP A 273 7.79 9.81 -19.82
CA ASP A 273 6.68 9.10 -20.45
C ASP A 273 6.77 7.59 -20.15
N ALA A 274 5.81 6.85 -20.63
CA ALA A 274 5.71 5.41 -20.37
C ALA A 274 6.88 4.62 -20.97
N ALA A 275 7.37 5.01 -22.14
CA ALA A 275 8.48 4.31 -22.79
C ALA A 275 9.80 4.54 -22.05
N ASP A 276 10.06 5.78 -21.60
CA ASP A 276 11.21 6.11 -20.76
C ASP A 276 11.16 5.36 -19.42
N ALA A 277 9.96 5.21 -18.82
CA ALA A 277 9.80 4.43 -17.60
C ALA A 277 10.10 2.93 -17.83
N VAL A 278 9.59 2.33 -18.88
CA VAL A 278 9.86 0.92 -19.24
C VAL A 278 11.35 0.71 -19.49
N PHE A 279 11.98 1.60 -20.25
CA PHE A 279 13.41 1.53 -20.53
C PHE A 279 14.28 1.60 -19.27
N LYS A 280 13.96 2.52 -18.34
CA LYS A 280 14.69 2.69 -17.08
C LYS A 280 14.46 1.57 -16.07
N ALA A 281 13.29 0.95 -16.11
CA ALA A 281 12.91 -0.11 -15.19
C ALA A 281 13.49 -1.48 -15.57
N LEU A 282 13.66 -1.76 -16.86
CA LEU A 282 14.13 -3.05 -17.34
C LEU A 282 15.66 -3.06 -17.50
N VAL A 283 16.25 -4.23 -17.23
CA VAL A 283 17.69 -4.47 -17.45
C VAL A 283 17.92 -4.72 -18.92
N GLU A 284 19.03 -4.19 -19.45
CA GLU A 284 19.43 -4.39 -20.86
C GLU A 284 19.70 -5.86 -21.20
#